data_a036cbc2b3f2d4e4a18b4cbcbd951c5c
#
_entry.id   a036cbc2b3f2d4e4a18b4cbcbd951c5c
#
_cell.length_a   1.000
_cell.length_b   1.000
_cell.length_c   1.000
_cell.angle_alpha   90.00
_cell.angle_beta   90.00
_cell.angle_gamma   90.00
#
_symmetry.space_group_name_H-M   'P 1'
#
loop_
_entity.id
_entity.type
_entity.pdbx_description
1 polymer ?
#
loop_
_entity_poly.entity_id
_entity_poly.type
_entity_poly.pdbx_seq_one_letter_code
_entity_poly.pdbx_strand_id
1 'polypeptide(L)'
;MAVYTTLPPEAFTHVADAYGLGAVRSITPIPQGSINTNHRLETDAGRVFVRHTTVRSSDDLRFEASLLEHLARARFPAPVLLVPPGPTPFLDLHGGRISVFRWLAGEELTRDRLTPDVLERLGAELGKLHQVTQSFGGARANPYGPGVVKGWLNRLAQRPEPELVSVAAELEGLLARAERERPGLEPRGVIHADLFLDNVKWLADRVGAFFDFEMACVEAYTLDVAITLNAWCFEGTYQPELCQALLRGYQDVRPLADVEKQALYGHALYGAVRFTASRIRDYHLSPLGADKLAPKDFRTYLARARALDGMGPAGLQALVGV
;
A
#
# COMPACT_ATOMS: atom_id res chain seq x y z
N MET A 1 -6.06 -16.99 8.71
CA MET A 1 -5.88 -17.47 7.32
C MET A 1 -6.76 -16.62 6.42
N ALA A 2 -6.16 -15.89 5.47
CA ALA A 2 -6.88 -14.98 4.58
C ALA A 2 -7.38 -15.71 3.31
N VAL A 3 -8.18 -16.76 3.48
CA VAL A 3 -8.96 -17.34 2.38
C VAL A 3 -10.42 -16.98 2.65
N TYR A 4 -10.87 -15.86 2.08
CA TYR A 4 -12.23 -15.32 2.31
C TYR A 4 -13.28 -16.02 1.44
N THR A 5 -12.86 -16.60 0.31
CA THR A 5 -13.72 -17.37 -0.60
C THR A 5 -12.99 -18.65 -0.99
N THR A 6 -13.59 -19.79 -0.74
CA THR A 6 -13.07 -21.07 -1.22
C THR A 6 -13.44 -21.22 -2.70
N LEU A 7 -12.43 -21.21 -3.57
CA LEU A 7 -12.60 -21.50 -4.98
C LEU A 7 -12.44 -23.01 -5.20
N PRO A 8 -13.35 -23.67 -5.91
CA PRO A 8 -13.22 -25.08 -6.23
C PRO A 8 -12.12 -25.31 -7.29
N PRO A 9 -11.50 -26.52 -7.34
CA PRO A 9 -10.40 -26.79 -8.26
C PRO A 9 -10.69 -26.49 -9.73
N GLU A 10 -11.91 -26.73 -10.19
CA GLU A 10 -12.39 -26.44 -11.54
C GLU A 10 -12.36 -24.95 -11.88
N ALA A 11 -12.47 -24.07 -10.89
CA ALA A 11 -12.31 -22.62 -11.10
C ALA A 11 -10.91 -22.27 -11.59
N PHE A 12 -9.89 -22.94 -11.06
CA PHE A 12 -8.50 -22.70 -11.47
C PHE A 12 -8.20 -23.30 -12.86
N THR A 13 -8.84 -24.41 -13.22
CA THR A 13 -8.79 -24.94 -14.60
C THR A 13 -9.40 -23.93 -15.56
N HIS A 14 -10.59 -23.40 -15.25
CA HIS A 14 -11.22 -22.36 -16.07
C HIS A 14 -10.35 -21.10 -16.20
N VAL A 15 -9.70 -20.66 -15.11
CA VAL A 15 -8.75 -19.55 -15.16
C VAL A 15 -7.58 -19.87 -16.09
N ALA A 16 -6.98 -21.06 -15.95
CA ALA A 16 -5.85 -21.46 -16.79
C ALA A 16 -6.23 -21.51 -18.27
N ASP A 17 -7.39 -22.02 -18.62
CA ASP A 17 -7.91 -22.07 -19.99
C ASP A 17 -8.14 -20.67 -20.54
N ALA A 18 -8.81 -19.79 -19.76
CA ALA A 18 -9.11 -18.42 -20.19
C ALA A 18 -7.86 -17.56 -20.41
N TYR A 19 -6.78 -17.81 -19.67
CA TYR A 19 -5.52 -17.09 -19.81
C TYR A 19 -4.48 -17.81 -20.68
N GLY A 20 -4.82 -18.96 -21.25
CA GLY A 20 -3.91 -19.75 -22.12
C GLY A 20 -2.68 -20.27 -21.36
N LEU A 21 -2.85 -20.68 -20.11
CA LEU A 21 -1.74 -21.12 -19.24
C LEU A 21 -1.43 -22.63 -19.36
N GLY A 22 -2.24 -23.37 -20.08
CA GLY A 22 -2.15 -24.84 -20.15
C GLY A 22 -2.61 -25.52 -18.88
N ALA A 23 -2.20 -26.75 -18.64
CA ALA A 23 -2.68 -27.53 -17.50
C ALA A 23 -2.20 -26.97 -16.15
N VAL A 24 -3.10 -26.93 -15.17
CA VAL A 24 -2.77 -26.61 -13.77
C VAL A 24 -2.09 -27.83 -13.14
N ARG A 25 -0.86 -27.67 -12.68
CA ARG A 25 -0.04 -28.71 -12.07
C ARG A 25 -0.19 -28.75 -10.55
N SER A 26 -0.28 -27.56 -9.91
CA SER A 26 -0.57 -27.46 -8.49
C SER A 26 -1.22 -26.10 -8.15
N ILE A 27 -1.96 -26.11 -7.04
CA ILE A 27 -2.65 -24.95 -6.47
C ILE A 27 -2.18 -24.81 -5.02
N THR A 28 -1.62 -23.66 -4.67
CA THR A 28 -1.18 -23.39 -3.29
C THR A 28 -1.85 -22.11 -2.80
N PRO A 29 -2.67 -22.14 -1.75
CA PRO A 29 -3.21 -20.95 -1.13
C PRO A 29 -2.08 -20.06 -0.57
N ILE A 30 -2.23 -18.74 -0.71
CA ILE A 30 -1.34 -17.74 -0.12
C ILE A 30 -2.10 -17.10 1.04
N PRO A 31 -1.72 -17.41 2.31
CA PRO A 31 -2.47 -16.96 3.49
C PRO A 31 -2.25 -15.49 3.82
N GLN A 32 -1.30 -14.83 3.16
CA GLN A 32 -1.01 -13.42 3.31
C GLN A 32 -2.02 -12.57 2.54
N GLY A 33 -2.40 -11.44 3.11
CA GLY A 33 -3.38 -10.50 2.56
C GLY A 33 -4.58 -10.34 3.49
N SER A 34 -5.22 -9.17 3.44
CA SER A 34 -6.30 -8.80 4.38
C SER A 34 -7.69 -8.75 3.74
N ILE A 35 -7.79 -8.77 2.41
CA ILE A 35 -9.05 -8.50 1.69
C ILE A 35 -9.33 -9.53 0.59
N ASN A 36 -8.29 -10.03 -0.08
CA ASN A 36 -8.42 -10.90 -1.24
C ASN A 36 -8.09 -12.35 -0.91
N THR A 37 -8.63 -13.26 -1.70
CA THR A 37 -8.23 -14.67 -1.69
C THR A 37 -7.14 -14.88 -2.76
N ASN A 38 -5.97 -15.29 -2.33
CA ASN A 38 -4.78 -15.36 -3.17
C ASN A 38 -4.29 -16.81 -3.31
N HIS A 39 -3.88 -17.17 -4.53
CA HIS A 39 -3.31 -18.49 -4.82
C HIS A 39 -2.08 -18.38 -5.72
N ARG A 40 -1.15 -19.30 -5.52
CA ARG A 40 -0.10 -19.60 -6.47
C ARG A 40 -0.51 -20.80 -7.31
N LEU A 41 -0.45 -20.67 -8.63
CA LEU A 41 -0.61 -21.80 -9.54
C LEU A 41 0.74 -22.12 -10.20
N GLU A 42 1.06 -23.40 -10.26
CA GLU A 42 2.05 -23.93 -11.20
C GLU A 42 1.31 -24.45 -12.44
N THR A 43 1.65 -23.96 -13.60
CA THR A 43 1.00 -24.30 -14.88
C THR A 43 2.03 -24.67 -15.94
N ASP A 44 1.59 -25.16 -17.09
CA ASP A 44 2.49 -25.45 -18.22
C ASP A 44 3.20 -24.19 -18.74
N ALA A 45 2.55 -23.02 -18.64
CA ALA A 45 3.14 -21.72 -18.99
C ALA A 45 4.03 -21.13 -17.89
N GLY A 46 4.20 -21.84 -16.76
CA GLY A 46 4.99 -21.40 -15.61
C GLY A 46 4.13 -21.01 -14.41
N ARG A 47 4.78 -20.38 -13.44
CA ARG A 47 4.17 -19.97 -12.19
C ARG A 47 3.41 -18.65 -12.34
N VAL A 48 2.19 -18.58 -11.78
CA VAL A 48 1.37 -17.36 -11.74
C VAL A 48 0.79 -17.14 -10.34
N PHE A 49 0.51 -15.85 -10.05
CA PHE A 49 -0.26 -15.41 -8.90
C PHE A 49 -1.69 -15.11 -9.33
N VAL A 50 -2.66 -15.69 -8.64
CA VAL A 50 -4.10 -15.51 -8.90
C VAL A 50 -4.73 -14.81 -7.71
N ARG A 51 -5.34 -13.67 -7.94
CA ARG A 51 -6.06 -12.87 -6.94
C ARG A 51 -7.55 -12.89 -7.26
N HIS A 52 -8.35 -13.37 -6.30
CA HIS A 52 -9.80 -13.26 -6.33
C HIS A 52 -10.27 -12.19 -5.35
N THR A 53 -11.04 -11.23 -5.83
CA THR A 53 -11.61 -10.14 -5.04
C THR A 53 -13.13 -10.07 -5.19
N THR A 54 -13.83 -9.83 -4.08
CA THR A 54 -15.29 -9.61 -4.04
C THR A 54 -15.66 -8.18 -3.69
N VAL A 55 -14.66 -7.35 -3.33
CA VAL A 55 -14.90 -6.00 -2.78
C VAL A 55 -14.47 -4.88 -3.70
N ARG A 56 -13.55 -5.14 -4.64
CA ARG A 56 -13.06 -4.11 -5.56
C ARG A 56 -13.99 -3.92 -6.74
N SER A 57 -14.24 -2.68 -7.14
CA SER A 57 -15.04 -2.36 -8.32
C SER A 57 -14.30 -2.70 -9.62
N SER A 58 -15.05 -2.82 -10.72
CA SER A 58 -14.46 -3.00 -12.05
C SER A 58 -13.55 -1.82 -12.44
N ASP A 59 -13.90 -0.60 -12.01
CA ASP A 59 -13.12 0.59 -12.33
C ASP A 59 -11.80 0.62 -11.56
N ASP A 60 -11.78 0.16 -10.29
CA ASP A 60 -10.53 -0.03 -9.54
C ASP A 60 -9.58 -1.00 -10.23
N LEU A 61 -10.11 -2.12 -10.73
CA LEU A 61 -9.30 -3.13 -11.43
C LEU A 61 -8.81 -2.64 -12.80
N ARG A 62 -9.64 -1.87 -13.52
CA ARG A 62 -9.21 -1.23 -14.78
C ARG A 62 -8.13 -0.19 -14.55
N PHE A 63 -8.28 0.64 -13.49
CA PHE A 63 -7.26 1.61 -13.11
C PHE A 63 -5.92 0.91 -12.81
N GLU A 64 -5.93 -0.12 -11.94
CA GLU A 64 -4.73 -0.87 -11.60
C GLU A 64 -4.10 -1.52 -12.86
N ALA A 65 -4.90 -2.13 -13.72
CA ALA A 65 -4.42 -2.73 -14.95
C ALA A 65 -3.74 -1.71 -15.87
N SER A 66 -4.35 -0.54 -16.06
CA SER A 66 -3.79 0.54 -16.87
C SER A 66 -2.50 1.09 -16.29
N LEU A 67 -2.43 1.21 -14.95
CA LEU A 67 -1.23 1.64 -14.25
C LEU A 67 -0.10 0.62 -14.43
N LEU A 68 -0.36 -0.66 -14.21
CA LEU A 68 0.64 -1.71 -14.37
C LEU A 68 1.14 -1.82 -15.83
N GLU A 69 0.28 -1.63 -16.81
CA GLU A 69 0.68 -1.55 -18.21
C GLU A 69 1.60 -0.35 -18.47
N HIS A 70 1.28 0.83 -17.92
CA HIS A 70 2.11 2.02 -18.02
C HIS A 70 3.50 1.80 -17.38
N LEU A 71 3.54 1.22 -16.17
CA LEU A 71 4.77 0.87 -15.47
C LEU A 71 5.61 -0.13 -16.28
N ALA A 72 4.98 -1.13 -16.87
CA ALA A 72 5.66 -2.13 -17.71
C ALA A 72 6.29 -1.50 -18.98
N ARG A 73 5.58 -0.57 -19.64
CA ARG A 73 6.11 0.19 -20.79
C ARG A 73 7.33 1.03 -20.41
N ALA A 74 7.31 1.60 -19.22
CA ALA A 74 8.43 2.36 -18.65
C ALA A 74 9.56 1.46 -18.09
N ARG A 75 9.39 0.13 -18.11
CA ARG A 75 10.30 -0.86 -17.52
C ARG A 75 10.51 -0.65 -16.01
N PHE A 76 9.52 -0.09 -15.34
CA PHE A 76 9.53 -0.01 -13.89
C PHE A 76 9.27 -1.40 -13.29
N PRO A 77 9.99 -1.81 -12.22
CA PRO A 77 9.83 -3.13 -11.61
C PRO A 77 8.51 -3.22 -10.83
N ALA A 78 7.49 -3.75 -11.47
CA ALA A 78 6.13 -3.95 -10.96
C ALA A 78 5.55 -5.29 -11.44
N PRO A 79 4.40 -5.75 -10.87
CA PRO A 79 3.74 -6.96 -11.35
C PRO A 79 3.33 -6.86 -12.80
N VAL A 80 3.53 -7.93 -13.54
CA VAL A 80 3.02 -8.06 -14.91
C VAL A 80 1.66 -8.72 -14.85
N LEU A 81 0.61 -7.93 -15.12
CA LEU A 81 -0.75 -8.44 -15.23
C LEU A 81 -0.91 -9.21 -16.55
N LEU A 82 -1.43 -10.42 -16.48
CA LEU A 82 -1.90 -11.15 -17.64
C LEU A 82 -3.32 -10.71 -17.95
N VAL A 83 -3.61 -10.48 -19.24
CA VAL A 83 -4.93 -10.01 -19.67
C VAL A 83 -5.61 -11.16 -20.43
N PRO A 84 -6.80 -11.62 -20.02
CA PRO A 84 -7.55 -12.64 -20.74
C PRO A 84 -8.10 -12.05 -22.05
N PRO A 85 -8.44 -12.87 -23.05
CA PRO A 85 -9.20 -12.42 -24.19
C PRO A 85 -10.54 -11.81 -23.75
N GLY A 86 -10.84 -10.60 -24.23
CA GLY A 86 -12.13 -9.93 -23.91
C GLY A 86 -11.98 -8.46 -23.54
N PRO A 87 -13.07 -7.82 -23.09
CA PRO A 87 -13.11 -6.37 -22.86
C PRO A 87 -12.62 -5.94 -21.48
N THR A 88 -12.34 -6.91 -20.58
CA THR A 88 -11.93 -6.63 -19.20
C THR A 88 -10.58 -7.24 -18.88
N PRO A 89 -9.73 -6.59 -18.06
CA PRO A 89 -8.43 -7.13 -17.64
C PRO A 89 -8.55 -8.18 -16.52
N PHE A 90 -9.74 -8.71 -16.29
CA PHE A 90 -10.06 -9.72 -15.26
C PHE A 90 -11.18 -10.63 -15.75
N LEU A 91 -11.37 -11.77 -15.07
CA LEU A 91 -12.52 -12.64 -15.24
C LEU A 91 -13.52 -12.42 -14.10
N ASP A 92 -14.80 -12.34 -14.44
CA ASP A 92 -15.89 -12.46 -13.46
C ASP A 92 -16.14 -13.95 -13.19
N LEU A 93 -15.89 -14.39 -11.95
CA LEU A 93 -16.00 -15.79 -11.58
C LEU A 93 -16.33 -15.94 -10.07
N HIS A 94 -17.22 -16.88 -9.73
CA HIS A 94 -17.60 -17.18 -8.34
C HIS A 94 -17.97 -15.95 -7.49
N GLY A 95 -18.79 -15.06 -8.05
CA GLY A 95 -19.28 -13.87 -7.34
C GLY A 95 -18.24 -12.78 -7.08
N GLY A 96 -17.09 -12.90 -7.70
CA GLY A 96 -16.00 -11.93 -7.62
C GLY A 96 -15.26 -11.78 -8.93
N ARG A 97 -14.10 -11.16 -8.88
CA ARG A 97 -13.22 -10.89 -10.03
C ARG A 97 -11.85 -11.50 -9.81
N ILE A 98 -11.35 -12.16 -10.84
CA ILE A 98 -10.04 -12.81 -10.83
C ILE A 98 -9.08 -12.03 -11.71
N SER A 99 -7.97 -11.61 -11.12
CA SER A 99 -6.80 -11.07 -11.81
C SER A 99 -5.64 -12.05 -11.72
N VAL A 100 -4.90 -12.23 -12.82
CA VAL A 100 -3.77 -13.16 -12.89
C VAL A 100 -2.49 -12.36 -13.19
N PHE A 101 -1.44 -12.63 -12.43
CA PHE A 101 -0.15 -11.96 -12.59
C PHE A 101 0.96 -12.98 -12.80
N ARG A 102 1.99 -12.61 -13.55
CA ARG A 102 3.23 -13.39 -13.56
C ARG A 102 3.80 -13.44 -12.14
N TRP A 103 4.36 -14.58 -11.78
CA TRP A 103 5.00 -14.73 -10.48
C TRP A 103 6.19 -13.78 -10.35
N LEU A 104 6.23 -13.01 -9.27
CA LEU A 104 7.36 -12.16 -8.93
C LEU A 104 8.43 -12.97 -8.19
N ALA A 105 9.66 -12.93 -8.70
CA ALA A 105 10.81 -13.46 -8.00
C ALA A 105 11.29 -12.50 -6.92
N GLY A 106 12.06 -13.01 -5.97
CA GLY A 106 12.62 -12.24 -4.87
C GLY A 106 11.97 -12.52 -3.52
N GLU A 107 12.54 -11.94 -2.49
CA GLU A 107 12.11 -12.09 -1.10
C GLU A 107 11.65 -10.75 -0.52
N GLU A 108 10.84 -10.79 0.51
CA GLU A 108 10.50 -9.65 1.36
C GLU A 108 11.57 -9.52 2.45
N LEU A 109 11.94 -8.29 2.79
CA LEU A 109 12.87 -8.07 3.88
C LEU A 109 12.14 -8.09 5.23
N THR A 110 12.83 -8.62 6.21
CA THR A 110 12.46 -8.50 7.62
C THR A 110 13.12 -7.26 8.24
N ARG A 111 12.60 -6.78 9.37
CA ARG A 111 13.08 -5.53 9.98
C ARG A 111 14.56 -5.55 10.36
N ASP A 112 15.06 -6.69 10.82
CA ASP A 112 16.47 -6.91 11.19
C ASP A 112 17.45 -6.79 10.00
N ARG A 113 16.94 -6.82 8.76
CA ARG A 113 17.73 -6.62 7.53
C ARG A 113 17.72 -5.19 7.01
N LEU A 114 17.06 -4.26 7.68
CA LEU A 114 17.01 -2.87 7.27
C LEU A 114 18.32 -2.16 7.61
N THR A 115 18.93 -1.58 6.60
CA THR A 115 20.16 -0.78 6.71
C THR A 115 19.98 0.55 5.97
N PRO A 116 20.82 1.57 6.23
CA PRO A 116 20.79 2.80 5.43
C PRO A 116 20.88 2.55 3.93
N ASP A 117 21.72 1.63 3.46
CA ASP A 117 21.83 1.28 2.02
C ASP A 117 20.55 0.73 1.44
N VAL A 118 19.82 -0.11 2.20
CA VAL A 118 18.50 -0.63 1.80
C VAL A 118 17.50 0.51 1.65
N LEU A 119 17.46 1.42 2.62
CA LEU A 119 16.52 2.54 2.61
C LEU A 119 16.84 3.55 1.51
N GLU A 120 18.12 3.79 1.21
CA GLU A 120 18.54 4.66 0.12
C GLU A 120 18.10 4.10 -1.23
N ARG A 121 18.30 2.80 -1.48
CA ARG A 121 17.81 2.11 -2.70
C ARG A 121 16.29 2.12 -2.80
N LEU A 122 15.59 1.90 -1.68
CA LEU A 122 14.13 1.98 -1.63
C LEU A 122 13.63 3.39 -1.98
N GLY A 123 14.25 4.42 -1.41
CA GLY A 123 13.95 5.82 -1.69
C GLY A 123 14.18 6.18 -3.16
N ALA A 124 15.30 5.75 -3.73
CA ALA A 124 15.60 5.95 -5.15
C ALA A 124 14.55 5.29 -6.05
N GLU A 125 14.11 4.08 -5.73
CA GLU A 125 13.10 3.39 -6.53
C GLU A 125 11.72 4.04 -6.38
N LEU A 126 11.35 4.54 -5.19
CA LEU A 126 10.14 5.33 -4.99
C LEU A 126 10.18 6.64 -5.80
N GLY A 127 11.33 7.31 -5.85
CA GLY A 127 11.53 8.49 -6.69
C GLY A 127 11.29 8.18 -8.18
N LYS A 128 11.80 7.04 -8.68
CA LYS A 128 11.56 6.58 -10.06
C LYS A 128 10.08 6.28 -10.31
N LEU A 129 9.37 5.63 -9.36
CA LEU A 129 7.93 5.42 -9.48
C LEU A 129 7.21 6.74 -9.73
N HIS A 130 7.50 7.74 -8.92
CA HIS A 130 6.86 9.05 -9.04
C HIS A 130 7.22 9.77 -10.34
N GLN A 131 8.45 9.65 -10.85
CA GLN A 131 8.81 10.18 -12.17
C GLN A 131 8.05 9.48 -13.30
N VAL A 132 7.98 8.16 -13.27
CA VAL A 132 7.28 7.37 -14.30
C VAL A 132 5.79 7.70 -14.31
N THR A 133 5.16 7.82 -13.14
CA THR A 133 3.73 8.07 -13.04
C THR A 133 3.31 9.50 -13.40
N GLN A 134 4.25 10.46 -13.55
CA GLN A 134 3.92 11.83 -14.02
C GLN A 134 3.24 11.85 -15.39
N SER A 135 3.61 10.91 -16.27
CA SER A 135 3.02 10.81 -17.62
C SER A 135 1.80 9.90 -17.70
N PHE A 136 1.38 9.30 -16.58
CA PHE A 136 0.19 8.45 -16.55
C PHE A 136 -1.09 9.27 -16.52
N GLY A 137 -1.93 9.12 -17.54
CA GLY A 137 -3.19 9.88 -17.68
C GLY A 137 -4.38 9.35 -16.90
N GLY A 138 -4.23 8.23 -16.17
CA GLY A 138 -5.33 7.67 -15.38
C GLY A 138 -5.55 8.43 -14.08
N ALA A 139 -6.80 8.47 -13.61
CA ALA A 139 -7.18 9.15 -12.38
C ALA A 139 -7.99 8.20 -11.47
N ARG A 140 -7.63 8.17 -10.20
CA ARG A 140 -8.38 7.52 -9.12
C ARG A 140 -8.24 8.37 -7.87
N ALA A 141 -9.35 8.77 -7.28
CA ALA A 141 -9.33 9.50 -6.03
C ALA A 141 -8.79 8.63 -4.90
N ASN A 142 -8.15 9.25 -3.90
CA ASN A 142 -7.68 8.55 -2.71
C ASN A 142 -8.88 7.97 -1.94
N PRO A 143 -9.04 6.63 -1.86
CA PRO A 143 -10.16 5.99 -1.17
C PRO A 143 -10.08 6.14 0.35
N TYR A 144 -8.96 6.62 0.85
CA TYR A 144 -8.69 6.87 2.27
C TYR A 144 -8.41 8.34 2.55
N GLY A 145 -9.04 9.24 1.80
CA GLY A 145 -8.90 10.69 2.01
C GLY A 145 -9.39 11.14 3.39
N PRO A 146 -9.04 12.37 3.82
CA PRO A 146 -9.35 12.87 5.18
C PRO A 146 -10.82 12.78 5.56
N GLY A 147 -11.73 13.08 4.64
CA GLY A 147 -13.18 12.97 4.87
C GLY A 147 -13.64 11.53 5.17
N VAL A 148 -13.04 10.54 4.50
CA VAL A 148 -13.32 9.12 4.75
C VAL A 148 -12.81 8.71 6.12
N VAL A 149 -11.58 9.10 6.47
CA VAL A 149 -10.98 8.84 7.80
C VAL A 149 -11.84 9.46 8.89
N LYS A 150 -12.25 10.71 8.74
CA LYS A 150 -13.15 11.42 9.66
C LYS A 150 -14.48 10.68 9.84
N GLY A 151 -15.05 10.16 8.76
CA GLY A 151 -16.26 9.33 8.83
C GLY A 151 -16.08 8.04 9.65
N TRP A 152 -14.88 7.43 9.62
CA TRP A 152 -14.58 6.29 10.50
C TRP A 152 -14.44 6.70 11.96
N LEU A 153 -13.73 7.80 12.24
CA LEU A 153 -13.57 8.32 13.59
C LEU A 153 -14.91 8.65 14.23
N ASN A 154 -15.82 9.29 13.50
CA ASN A 154 -17.19 9.57 13.97
C ASN A 154 -17.95 8.28 14.35
N ARG A 155 -17.79 7.20 13.59
CA ARG A 155 -18.42 5.91 13.93
C ARG A 155 -17.75 5.24 15.14
N LEU A 156 -16.44 5.38 15.28
CA LEU A 156 -15.69 4.86 16.42
C LEU A 156 -16.06 5.60 17.73
N ALA A 157 -16.27 6.89 17.66
CA ALA A 157 -16.71 7.71 18.81
C ALA A 157 -18.09 7.29 19.38
N GLN A 158 -18.88 6.54 18.61
CA GLN A 158 -20.19 6.02 19.02
C GLN A 158 -20.13 4.57 19.54
N ARG A 159 -18.95 3.99 19.65
CA ARG A 159 -18.78 2.62 20.12
C ARG A 159 -18.92 2.54 21.64
N PRO A 160 -19.37 1.41 22.21
CA PRO A 160 -19.46 1.22 23.65
C PRO A 160 -18.10 1.04 24.34
N GLU A 161 -17.03 0.71 23.58
CA GLU A 161 -15.70 0.45 24.12
C GLU A 161 -14.98 1.78 24.47
N PRO A 162 -14.72 2.09 25.77
CA PRO A 162 -14.14 3.37 26.17
C PRO A 162 -12.76 3.65 25.52
N GLU A 163 -11.96 2.61 25.30
CA GLU A 163 -10.66 2.73 24.62
C GLU A 163 -10.83 3.26 23.19
N LEU A 164 -11.80 2.73 22.43
CA LEU A 164 -12.03 3.15 21.05
C LEU A 164 -12.54 4.59 20.97
N VAL A 165 -13.39 4.98 21.90
CA VAL A 165 -13.90 6.38 22.00
C VAL A 165 -12.75 7.34 22.29
N SER A 166 -11.88 7.00 23.26
CA SER A 166 -10.73 7.82 23.61
C SER A 166 -9.74 7.94 22.45
N VAL A 167 -9.44 6.82 21.79
CA VAL A 167 -8.54 6.81 20.61
C VAL A 167 -9.15 7.59 19.44
N ALA A 168 -10.46 7.50 19.21
CA ALA A 168 -11.13 8.27 18.15
C ALA A 168 -10.98 9.77 18.38
N ALA A 169 -11.19 10.25 19.62
CA ALA A 169 -11.03 11.66 19.99
C ALA A 169 -9.57 12.14 19.81
N GLU A 170 -8.60 11.32 20.23
CA GLU A 170 -7.18 11.60 20.01
C GLU A 170 -6.84 11.71 18.51
N LEU A 171 -7.27 10.73 17.72
CA LEU A 171 -7.03 10.73 16.28
C LEU A 171 -7.71 11.89 15.55
N GLU A 172 -8.87 12.37 16.01
CA GLU A 172 -9.53 13.55 15.44
C GLU A 172 -8.69 14.82 15.64
N GLY A 173 -8.11 15.01 16.83
CA GLY A 173 -7.19 16.10 17.09
C GLY A 173 -5.92 16.04 16.24
N LEU A 174 -5.33 14.84 16.10
CA LEU A 174 -4.15 14.61 15.25
C LEU A 174 -4.46 14.79 13.76
N LEU A 175 -5.63 14.36 13.30
CA LEU A 175 -6.09 14.58 11.92
C LEU A 175 -6.22 16.07 11.61
N ALA A 176 -6.85 16.83 12.51
CA ALA A 176 -6.99 18.27 12.35
C ALA A 176 -5.62 18.99 12.33
N ARG A 177 -4.65 18.51 13.11
CA ARG A 177 -3.27 19.01 13.05
C ARG A 177 -2.63 18.67 11.70
N ALA A 178 -2.70 17.42 11.28
CA ALA A 178 -2.15 16.98 10.01
C ALA A 178 -2.71 17.78 8.81
N GLU A 179 -4.00 18.13 8.85
CA GLU A 179 -4.64 18.95 7.81
C GLU A 179 -4.09 20.37 7.77
N ARG A 180 -3.81 20.98 8.92
CA ARG A 180 -3.21 22.34 8.98
C ARG A 180 -1.78 22.38 8.45
N GLU A 181 -1.02 21.29 8.63
CA GLU A 181 0.38 21.17 8.20
C GLU A 181 0.53 20.69 6.74
N ARG A 182 -0.58 20.57 6.01
CA ARG A 182 -0.59 20.21 4.57
C ARG A 182 -1.23 21.34 3.77
N PRO A 183 -0.45 22.24 3.15
CA PRO A 183 -0.98 23.38 2.42
C PRO A 183 -1.76 23.01 1.15
N GLY A 184 -1.63 21.78 0.63
CA GLY A 184 -2.35 21.30 -0.54
C GLY A 184 -1.83 21.86 -1.87
N LEU A 185 -0.62 22.40 -1.86
CA LEU A 185 0.06 22.99 -3.01
C LEU A 185 1.18 22.09 -3.56
N GLU A 186 1.35 20.91 -2.97
CA GLU A 186 2.40 19.97 -3.32
C GLU A 186 2.15 19.32 -4.68
N PRO A 187 3.21 18.99 -5.43
CA PRO A 187 3.10 18.21 -6.65
C PRO A 187 2.36 16.90 -6.43
N ARG A 188 1.43 16.58 -7.31
CA ARG A 188 0.53 15.43 -7.22
C ARG A 188 0.68 14.54 -8.44
N GLY A 189 0.46 13.26 -8.24
CA GLY A 189 0.38 12.25 -9.29
C GLY A 189 -0.03 10.92 -8.70
N VAL A 190 0.14 9.84 -9.47
CA VAL A 190 -0.17 8.51 -8.96
C VAL A 190 0.92 8.07 -7.99
N ILE A 191 0.49 7.71 -6.79
CA ILE A 191 1.30 7.18 -5.69
C ILE A 191 0.91 5.71 -5.42
N HIS A 192 1.79 4.97 -4.75
CA HIS A 192 1.50 3.59 -4.30
C HIS A 192 0.49 3.57 -3.15
N ALA A 193 0.63 4.49 -2.21
CA ALA A 193 -0.20 4.69 -1.02
C ALA A 193 -0.21 3.56 0.02
N ASP A 194 0.60 2.51 -0.17
CA ASP A 194 0.71 1.36 0.74
C ASP A 194 2.08 0.66 0.67
N LEU A 195 3.18 1.44 0.52
CA LEU A 195 4.52 0.87 0.35
C LEU A 195 5.11 0.39 1.67
N PHE A 196 4.68 -0.79 2.10
CA PHE A 196 5.15 -1.52 3.28
C PHE A 196 6.25 -2.52 2.92
N LEU A 197 6.88 -3.12 3.94
CA LEU A 197 7.92 -4.14 3.74
C LEU A 197 7.39 -5.34 2.95
N ASP A 198 6.16 -5.76 3.25
CA ASP A 198 5.45 -6.86 2.62
C ASP A 198 4.91 -6.54 1.21
N ASN A 199 5.18 -5.33 0.69
CA ASN A 199 4.83 -4.88 -0.66
C ASN A 199 6.07 -4.60 -1.54
N VAL A 200 7.26 -5.04 -1.11
CA VAL A 200 8.50 -4.88 -1.87
C VAL A 200 9.23 -6.23 -1.97
N LYS A 201 9.49 -6.70 -3.19
CA LYS A 201 10.37 -7.83 -3.44
C LYS A 201 11.79 -7.34 -3.70
N TRP A 202 12.75 -8.04 -3.12
CA TRP A 202 14.17 -7.79 -3.28
C TRP A 202 14.84 -8.92 -4.05
N LEU A 203 15.76 -8.57 -4.93
CA LEU A 203 16.64 -9.49 -5.66
C LEU A 203 18.08 -9.20 -5.25
N ALA A 204 18.59 -10.01 -4.34
CA ALA A 204 19.84 -9.75 -3.63
C ALA A 204 19.79 -8.35 -2.95
N ASP A 205 20.58 -7.41 -3.42
CA ASP A 205 20.76 -6.09 -2.85
C ASP A 205 19.97 -4.96 -3.55
N ARG A 206 19.11 -5.28 -4.52
CA ARG A 206 18.30 -4.30 -5.27
C ARG A 206 16.80 -4.55 -5.12
N VAL A 207 16.02 -3.50 -5.27
CA VAL A 207 14.56 -3.62 -5.39
C VAL A 207 14.24 -4.44 -6.65
N GLY A 208 13.57 -5.55 -6.46
CA GLY A 208 13.13 -6.44 -7.54
C GLY A 208 11.77 -6.05 -8.09
N ALA A 209 10.85 -5.64 -7.23
CA ALA A 209 9.55 -5.08 -7.62
C ALA A 209 8.87 -4.41 -6.44
N PHE A 210 8.13 -3.32 -6.70
CA PHE A 210 7.01 -2.90 -5.87
C PHE A 210 5.76 -3.66 -6.33
N PHE A 211 4.93 -4.10 -5.41
CA PHE A 211 3.71 -4.83 -5.75
C PHE A 211 2.55 -4.45 -4.82
N ASP A 212 1.36 -4.93 -5.14
CA ASP A 212 0.11 -4.57 -4.48
C ASP A 212 -0.30 -3.10 -4.67
N PHE A 213 -0.50 -2.71 -5.93
CA PHE A 213 -0.96 -1.38 -6.33
C PHE A 213 -2.47 -1.15 -6.09
N GLU A 214 -3.11 -1.96 -5.25
CA GLU A 214 -4.56 -1.85 -4.98
C GLU A 214 -4.96 -0.49 -4.39
N MET A 215 -4.05 0.12 -3.62
CA MET A 215 -4.26 1.41 -2.99
C MET A 215 -3.80 2.59 -3.84
N ALA A 216 -3.16 2.33 -4.98
CA ALA A 216 -2.64 3.39 -5.84
C ALA A 216 -3.74 4.39 -6.23
N CYS A 217 -3.43 5.67 -6.12
CA CYS A 217 -4.37 6.76 -6.34
C CYS A 217 -3.62 8.06 -6.68
N VAL A 218 -4.34 9.08 -7.15
CA VAL A 218 -3.76 10.40 -7.38
C VAL A 218 -3.75 11.18 -6.06
N GLU A 219 -2.53 11.46 -5.56
CA GLU A 219 -2.32 12.21 -4.32
C GLU A 219 -0.97 12.94 -4.36
N ALA A 220 -0.66 13.74 -3.32
CA ALA A 220 0.65 14.35 -3.18
C ALA A 220 1.75 13.27 -3.08
N TYR A 221 2.82 13.41 -3.86
CA TYR A 221 3.96 12.49 -3.80
C TYR A 221 4.57 12.40 -2.41
N THR A 222 4.52 13.51 -1.67
CA THR A 222 5.00 13.60 -0.29
C THR A 222 4.25 12.63 0.65
N LEU A 223 2.97 12.33 0.36
CA LEU A 223 2.23 11.33 1.16
C LEU A 223 2.83 9.94 1.02
N ASP A 224 3.26 9.54 -0.15
CA ASP A 224 3.86 8.22 -0.37
C ASP A 224 5.23 8.10 0.33
N VAL A 225 6.05 9.16 0.23
CA VAL A 225 7.31 9.27 0.99
C VAL A 225 7.05 9.14 2.49
N ALA A 226 6.04 9.84 3.00
CA ALA A 226 5.66 9.83 4.42
C ALA A 226 5.12 8.46 4.88
N ILE A 227 4.32 7.78 4.06
CA ILE A 227 3.83 6.42 4.33
C ILE A 227 5.03 5.45 4.41
N THR A 228 5.95 5.54 3.46
CA THR A 228 7.15 4.71 3.42
C THR A 228 8.04 4.96 4.65
N LEU A 229 8.26 6.22 5.01
CA LEU A 229 9.00 6.61 6.22
C LEU A 229 8.36 5.97 7.48
N ASN A 230 7.05 6.10 7.64
CA ASN A 230 6.32 5.50 8.75
C ASN A 230 6.41 3.97 8.78
N ALA A 231 6.38 3.32 7.61
CA ALA A 231 6.39 1.87 7.51
C ALA A 231 7.78 1.28 7.76
N TRP A 232 8.84 1.92 7.25
CA TRP A 232 10.18 1.35 7.22
C TRP A 232 11.11 1.86 8.31
N CYS A 233 10.96 3.13 8.73
CA CYS A 233 11.95 3.78 9.59
C CYS A 233 11.55 3.87 11.07
N PHE A 234 10.49 3.17 11.51
CA PHE A 234 10.00 3.21 12.88
C PHE A 234 10.07 1.84 13.56
N GLU A 235 10.81 1.78 14.67
CA GLU A 235 10.92 0.62 15.55
C GLU A 235 10.87 1.10 17.02
N GLY A 236 9.64 1.29 17.54
CA GLY A 236 9.41 1.93 18.83
C GLY A 236 9.69 3.44 18.82
N THR A 237 10.67 3.88 18.04
CA THR A 237 11.01 5.27 17.72
C THR A 237 11.47 5.36 16.26
N TYR A 238 11.48 6.57 15.69
CA TYR A 238 12.06 6.78 14.36
C TYR A 238 13.58 6.64 14.43
N GLN A 239 14.14 5.92 13.44
CA GLN A 239 15.58 5.67 13.31
C GLN A 239 16.19 6.73 12.38
N PRO A 240 16.97 7.70 12.89
CA PRO A 240 17.43 8.84 12.09
C PRO A 240 18.20 8.44 10.84
N GLU A 241 19.12 7.46 10.97
CA GLU A 241 19.94 6.98 9.85
C GLU A 241 19.10 6.39 8.71
N LEU A 242 18.04 5.62 9.05
CA LEU A 242 17.13 5.04 8.07
C LEU A 242 16.26 6.14 7.41
N CYS A 243 15.76 7.09 8.20
CA CYS A 243 14.98 8.22 7.69
C CYS A 243 15.78 9.05 6.70
N GLN A 244 17.01 9.44 7.07
CA GLN A 244 17.90 10.22 6.22
C GLN A 244 18.30 9.49 4.95
N ALA A 245 18.60 8.19 5.04
CA ALA A 245 18.94 7.36 3.88
C ALA A 245 17.78 7.26 2.89
N LEU A 246 16.55 7.02 3.37
CA LEU A 246 15.35 7.00 2.54
C LEU A 246 15.18 8.32 1.77
N LEU A 247 15.29 9.45 2.48
CA LEU A 247 15.11 10.77 1.89
C LEU A 247 16.26 11.13 0.92
N ARG A 248 17.51 10.78 1.21
CA ARG A 248 18.63 10.96 0.27
C ARG A 248 18.36 10.20 -1.02
N GLY A 249 18.14 8.89 -0.95
CA GLY A 249 17.86 8.09 -2.14
C GLY A 249 16.70 8.61 -2.96
N TYR A 250 15.62 9.04 -2.31
CA TYR A 250 14.49 9.64 -3.00
C TYR A 250 14.88 10.95 -3.71
N GLN A 251 15.57 11.86 -3.01
CA GLN A 251 15.93 13.18 -3.53
C GLN A 251 17.01 13.13 -4.62
N ASP A 252 17.87 12.11 -4.63
CA ASP A 252 18.83 11.89 -5.70
C ASP A 252 18.14 11.61 -7.05
N VAL A 253 16.93 11.09 -7.02
CA VAL A 253 16.13 10.79 -8.22
C VAL A 253 15.08 11.89 -8.47
N ARG A 254 14.32 12.26 -7.44
CA ARG A 254 13.28 13.28 -7.50
C ARG A 254 13.43 14.25 -6.32
N PRO A 255 14.08 15.38 -6.53
CA PRO A 255 14.23 16.41 -5.49
C PRO A 255 12.89 16.88 -4.95
N LEU A 256 12.78 16.99 -3.63
CA LEU A 256 11.60 17.57 -2.97
C LEU A 256 11.64 19.10 -3.11
N ALA A 257 10.56 19.69 -3.59
CA ALA A 257 10.35 21.13 -3.54
C ALA A 257 10.16 21.60 -2.08
N ASP A 258 10.40 22.89 -1.82
CA ASP A 258 10.28 23.43 -0.47
C ASP A 258 8.87 23.23 0.12
N VAL A 259 7.83 23.34 -0.70
CA VAL A 259 6.45 23.07 -0.26
C VAL A 259 6.25 21.60 0.15
N GLU A 260 6.96 20.66 -0.49
CA GLU A 260 6.90 19.25 -0.13
C GLU A 260 7.63 18.98 1.19
N LYS A 261 8.79 19.62 1.39
CA LYS A 261 9.55 19.53 2.66
C LYS A 261 8.72 20.09 3.83
N GLN A 262 8.06 21.22 3.64
CA GLN A 262 7.17 21.82 4.63
C GLN A 262 5.98 20.93 4.96
N ALA A 263 5.40 20.28 3.96
CA ALA A 263 4.21 19.42 4.11
C ALA A 263 4.54 18.00 4.66
N LEU A 264 5.80 17.59 4.68
CA LEU A 264 6.22 16.21 5.01
C LEU A 264 5.71 15.77 6.38
N TYR A 265 5.79 16.64 7.39
CA TYR A 265 5.26 16.36 8.72
C TYR A 265 3.75 16.09 8.69
N GLY A 266 2.99 16.98 8.05
CA GLY A 266 1.54 16.82 7.94
C GLY A 266 1.15 15.52 7.23
N HIS A 267 1.87 15.13 6.19
CA HIS A 267 1.65 13.86 5.50
C HIS A 267 2.06 12.65 6.33
N ALA A 268 3.17 12.73 7.09
CA ALA A 268 3.58 11.65 7.99
C ALA A 268 2.56 11.43 9.12
N LEU A 269 2.10 12.50 9.74
CA LEU A 269 1.07 12.43 10.78
C LEU A 269 -0.26 11.91 10.21
N TYR A 270 -0.68 12.40 9.04
CA TYR A 270 -1.87 11.90 8.36
C TYR A 270 -1.77 10.42 8.03
N GLY A 271 -0.65 9.96 7.49
CA GLY A 271 -0.41 8.55 7.20
C GLY A 271 -0.54 7.68 8.45
N ALA A 272 0.04 8.12 9.58
CA ALA A 272 -0.06 7.40 10.84
C ALA A 272 -1.51 7.34 11.37
N VAL A 273 -2.24 8.46 11.33
CA VAL A 273 -3.66 8.54 11.69
C VAL A 273 -4.52 7.64 10.81
N ARG A 274 -4.34 7.74 9.48
CA ARG A 274 -5.08 6.93 8.50
C ARG A 274 -4.92 5.44 8.77
N PHE A 275 -3.68 4.97 8.96
CA PHE A 275 -3.43 3.55 9.21
C PHE A 275 -3.90 3.08 10.58
N THR A 276 -3.86 3.93 11.60
CA THR A 276 -4.49 3.63 12.89
C THR A 276 -5.99 3.44 12.71
N ALA A 277 -6.67 4.42 12.11
CA ALA A 277 -8.11 4.40 11.90
C ALA A 277 -8.57 3.23 11.01
N SER A 278 -7.83 2.91 9.93
CA SER A 278 -8.18 1.80 9.04
C SER A 278 -8.06 0.44 9.74
N ARG A 279 -7.03 0.23 10.55
CA ARG A 279 -6.86 -1.01 11.33
C ARG A 279 -7.98 -1.19 12.35
N ILE A 280 -8.38 -0.11 13.04
CA ILE A 280 -9.52 -0.16 13.95
C ILE A 280 -10.81 -0.45 13.16
N ARG A 281 -11.04 0.24 12.02
CA ARG A 281 -12.19 0.00 11.16
C ARG A 281 -12.27 -1.47 10.73
N ASP A 282 -11.18 -2.01 10.24
CA ASP A 282 -11.16 -3.38 9.70
C ASP A 282 -11.50 -4.40 10.77
N TYR A 283 -11.06 -4.18 12.00
CA TYR A 283 -11.30 -5.10 13.10
C TYR A 283 -12.64 -4.85 13.82
N HIS A 284 -12.98 -3.60 14.10
CA HIS A 284 -14.14 -3.26 14.97
C HIS A 284 -15.39 -2.78 14.21
N LEU A 285 -15.24 -2.31 12.95
CA LEU A 285 -16.35 -1.78 12.15
C LEU A 285 -16.68 -2.64 10.93
N SER A 286 -15.89 -3.66 10.63
CA SER A 286 -16.12 -4.52 9.47
C SER A 286 -17.28 -5.50 9.70
N PRO A 287 -18.17 -5.68 8.74
CA PRO A 287 -19.22 -6.72 8.81
C PRO A 287 -18.66 -8.14 8.72
N LEU A 288 -17.38 -8.30 8.32
CA LEU A 288 -16.73 -9.62 8.24
C LEU A 288 -16.37 -10.21 9.61
N GLY A 289 -16.46 -9.40 10.67
CA GLY A 289 -16.13 -9.82 12.05
C GLY A 289 -14.64 -10.01 12.28
N ALA A 290 -14.26 -9.91 13.56
CA ALA A 290 -12.87 -10.01 14.03
C ALA A 290 -12.21 -11.38 13.71
N ASP A 291 -13.01 -12.45 13.58
CA ASP A 291 -12.51 -13.81 13.42
C ASP A 291 -11.90 -14.11 12.05
N LYS A 292 -12.19 -13.28 11.05
CA LYS A 292 -11.75 -13.49 9.66
C LYS A 292 -10.53 -12.65 9.26
N LEU A 293 -10.21 -11.62 10.01
CA LEU A 293 -9.08 -10.73 9.73
C LEU A 293 -7.90 -11.09 10.64
N ALA A 294 -6.70 -11.27 10.07
CA ALA A 294 -5.49 -11.29 10.88
C ALA A 294 -5.35 -9.90 11.54
N PRO A 295 -5.40 -9.80 12.88
CA PRO A 295 -5.42 -8.51 13.55
C PRO A 295 -4.07 -7.81 13.35
N LYS A 296 -4.07 -6.73 12.56
CA LYS A 296 -2.96 -5.77 12.54
C LYS A 296 -3.21 -4.81 13.72
N ASP A 297 -2.45 -4.92 14.80
CA ASP A 297 -2.62 -4.06 15.98
C ASP A 297 -2.51 -2.58 15.60
N PHE A 298 -3.59 -1.84 15.82
CA PHE A 298 -3.67 -0.42 15.52
C PHE A 298 -2.73 0.42 16.39
N ARG A 299 -2.40 -0.05 17.61
CA ARG A 299 -1.52 0.64 18.55
C ARG A 299 -0.13 0.87 17.99
N THR A 300 0.30 0.01 17.06
CA THR A 300 1.61 0.17 16.39
C THR A 300 1.66 1.43 15.53
N TYR A 301 0.53 1.84 14.89
CA TYR A 301 0.46 3.08 14.13
C TYR A 301 0.06 4.28 14.98
N LEU A 302 -0.72 4.08 16.03
CA LEU A 302 -0.98 5.09 17.05
C LEU A 302 0.33 5.54 17.73
N ALA A 303 1.26 4.63 18.00
CA ALA A 303 2.58 4.96 18.52
C ALA A 303 3.37 5.89 17.58
N ARG A 304 3.30 5.67 16.26
CA ARG A 304 3.90 6.57 15.25
C ARG A 304 3.27 7.95 15.27
N ALA A 305 1.93 7.99 15.31
CA ALA A 305 1.19 9.26 15.37
C ALA A 305 1.59 10.08 16.61
N ARG A 306 1.68 9.43 17.77
CA ARG A 306 2.11 10.06 19.02
C ARG A 306 3.56 10.51 18.98
N ALA A 307 4.45 9.73 18.41
CA ALA A 307 5.85 10.10 18.25
C ALA A 307 6.01 11.33 17.35
N LEU A 308 5.28 11.38 16.23
CA LEU A 308 5.25 12.56 15.36
C LEU A 308 4.65 13.78 16.04
N ASP A 309 3.55 13.61 16.79
CA ASP A 309 2.91 14.70 17.53
C ASP A 309 3.85 15.32 18.55
N GLY A 310 4.55 14.49 19.32
CA GLY A 310 5.55 14.94 20.29
C GLY A 310 6.78 15.59 19.66
N MET A 311 7.16 15.17 18.44
CA MET A 311 8.33 15.70 17.72
C MET A 311 8.04 17.03 17.04
N GLY A 312 6.86 17.20 16.47
CA GLY A 312 6.45 18.37 15.70
C GLY A 312 7.17 18.53 14.36
N PRO A 313 6.81 19.58 13.57
CA PRO A 313 7.39 19.81 12.24
C PRO A 313 8.91 19.98 12.25
N ALA A 314 9.44 20.84 13.14
CA ALA A 314 10.88 21.10 13.22
C ALA A 314 11.68 19.86 13.65
N GLY A 315 11.12 19.05 14.54
CA GLY A 315 11.75 17.80 14.96
C GLY A 315 11.84 16.78 13.83
N LEU A 316 10.78 16.64 13.01
CA LEU A 316 10.82 15.76 11.85
C LEU A 316 11.82 16.26 10.79
N GLN A 317 11.87 17.57 10.49
CA GLN A 317 12.84 18.14 9.56
C GLN A 317 14.27 17.86 9.99
N ALA A 318 14.58 18.07 11.27
CA ALA A 318 15.89 17.74 11.83
C ALA A 318 16.20 16.24 11.75
N LEU A 319 15.20 15.38 12.02
CA LEU A 319 15.35 13.93 11.94
C LEU A 319 15.71 13.45 10.54
N VAL A 320 15.06 13.98 9.51
CA VAL A 320 15.24 13.54 8.12
C VAL A 320 16.30 14.32 7.36
N GLY A 321 16.83 15.40 7.92
CA GLY A 321 17.90 16.20 7.32
C GLY A 321 17.46 17.06 6.12
N VAL A 322 16.25 17.62 6.13
CA VAL A 322 15.70 18.46 5.03
C VAL A 322 15.22 19.82 5.53
#